data_19e8d83dc210d41717ccf9cd788db65f
#
_entry.id   19e8d83dc210d41717ccf9cd788db65f
#
_cell.length_a   1.000
_cell.length_b   1.000
_cell.length_c   1.000
_cell.angle_alpha   90.00
_cell.angle_beta   90.00
_cell.angle_gamma   90.00
#
_symmetry.space_group_name_H-M   'P 1'
#
loop_
_entity.id
_entity.type
_entity.pdbx_description
1 polymer ?
#
loop_
_entity_poly.entity_id
_entity_poly.type
_entity_poly.pdbx_seq_one_letter_code
_entity_poly.pdbx_strand_id
1 'polypeptide(L)'
;MNIKDNYSIVKKEWEWLELYKGDDLMSEKLSFRYAKEEDTSLILHFIKELADYEKLLDEVVATEELLHKWIFEKEKAEVIFALEDGKEVGFALFFHNFSTFLGRAGIYLEDLFVIPEYRGKGYGKALLKQLAKIAVERGCGRLEWWCLDWNKSSIDFYLSLGAEQMDEWTTYRISGDTLKELAE
;
A
#
# COMPACT_ATOMS: atom_id res chain seq x y z
N MET A 1 -7.36 -30.30 -1.87
CA MET A 1 -6.96 -29.18 -2.74
C MET A 1 -5.52 -29.39 -3.15
N ASN A 2 -5.25 -29.54 -4.44
CA ASN A 2 -4.02 -30.15 -4.92
C ASN A 2 -2.95 -29.07 -5.11
N ILE A 3 -1.79 -29.20 -4.45
CA ILE A 3 -0.66 -28.24 -4.47
C ILE A 3 -0.07 -28.02 -5.88
N LYS A 4 -0.44 -28.86 -6.85
CA LYS A 4 0.06 -28.74 -8.25
C LYS A 4 -0.61 -27.62 -9.05
N ASP A 5 -1.74 -27.08 -8.62
CA ASP A 5 -2.46 -26.03 -9.36
C ASP A 5 -1.85 -24.63 -9.12
N ASN A 6 -1.05 -24.46 -8.05
CA ASN A 6 -0.38 -23.19 -7.76
C ASN A 6 0.85 -22.88 -8.64
N TYR A 7 1.40 -23.87 -9.36
CA TYR A 7 2.52 -23.65 -10.28
C TYR A 7 2.08 -23.09 -11.65
N SER A 8 0.79 -23.18 -11.97
CA SER A 8 0.25 -22.57 -13.21
C SER A 8 0.06 -21.04 -13.10
N ILE A 9 0.01 -20.52 -11.87
CA ILE A 9 -0.13 -19.08 -11.60
C ILE A 9 1.16 -18.34 -11.98
N VAL A 10 2.32 -18.92 -11.66
CA VAL A 10 3.63 -18.30 -11.95
C VAL A 10 3.91 -18.17 -13.45
N LYS A 11 3.32 -19.02 -14.29
CA LYS A 11 3.51 -18.98 -15.75
C LYS A 11 2.64 -17.93 -16.47
N LYS A 12 1.54 -17.50 -15.84
CA LYS A 12 0.70 -16.39 -16.34
C LYS A 12 1.28 -15.00 -16.03
N GLU A 13 2.21 -14.89 -15.08
CA GLU A 13 2.78 -13.62 -14.63
C GLU A 13 3.58 -12.87 -15.71
N TRP A 14 4.13 -13.56 -16.69
CA TRP A 14 4.88 -12.93 -17.80
C TRP A 14 3.99 -12.40 -18.92
N GLU A 15 2.80 -12.97 -19.12
CA GLU A 15 1.85 -12.48 -20.12
C GLU A 15 1.20 -11.14 -19.72
N TRP A 16 1.13 -10.83 -18.41
CA TRP A 16 0.61 -9.55 -17.92
C TRP A 16 1.51 -8.37 -18.24
N LEU A 17 2.81 -8.58 -18.34
CA LEU A 17 3.78 -7.52 -18.67
C LEU A 17 3.72 -7.10 -20.15
N GLU A 18 3.27 -7.97 -21.05
CA GLU A 18 3.12 -7.63 -22.47
C GLU A 18 1.79 -6.92 -22.83
N LEU A 19 0.75 -7.12 -22.03
CA LEU A 19 -0.56 -6.49 -22.26
C LEU A 19 -0.62 -4.99 -21.92
N TYR A 20 0.43 -4.42 -21.34
CA TYR A 20 0.45 -3.03 -20.87
C TYR A 20 1.35 -2.07 -21.67
N LYS A 21 1.63 -2.38 -22.93
CA LYS A 21 2.29 -1.43 -23.85
C LYS A 21 1.39 -0.28 -24.35
N GLY A 22 0.21 -0.10 -23.76
CA GLY A 22 -0.81 0.85 -24.22
C GLY A 22 -0.91 2.19 -23.49
N ASP A 23 -0.14 2.43 -22.41
CA ASP A 23 -0.30 3.65 -21.59
C ASP A 23 0.90 4.63 -21.71
N ASP A 24 1.48 4.79 -22.91
CA ASP A 24 2.65 5.64 -23.14
C ASP A 24 2.42 7.15 -22.87
N LEU A 25 1.18 7.62 -22.86
CA LEU A 25 0.88 9.04 -22.61
C LEU A 25 0.85 9.43 -21.11
N MET A 26 0.73 8.46 -20.19
CA MET A 26 0.80 8.71 -18.75
C MET A 26 2.25 8.71 -18.22
N SER A 27 3.19 8.09 -18.92
CA SER A 27 4.56 7.89 -18.45
C SER A 27 5.42 9.17 -18.47
N GLU A 28 5.10 10.16 -19.29
CA GLU A 28 5.90 11.40 -19.38
C GLU A 28 5.69 12.36 -18.19
N LYS A 29 4.54 12.27 -17.50
CA LYS A 29 4.20 13.18 -16.39
C LYS A 29 4.26 12.53 -15.01
N LEU A 30 4.08 11.22 -14.93
CA LEU A 30 4.02 10.49 -13.67
C LEU A 30 5.38 9.86 -13.36
N SER A 31 5.89 10.18 -12.17
CA SER A 31 7.10 9.57 -11.62
C SER A 31 6.86 9.11 -10.18
N PHE A 32 7.80 8.30 -9.66
CA PHE A 32 7.76 7.83 -8.28
C PHE A 32 9.09 8.10 -7.61
N ARG A 33 9.04 8.42 -6.32
CA ARG A 33 10.22 8.50 -5.48
C ARG A 33 9.95 7.93 -4.09
N TYR A 34 10.98 7.39 -3.48
CA TYR A 34 10.91 7.10 -2.05
C TYR A 34 10.93 8.40 -1.24
N ALA A 35 10.28 8.34 -0.06
CA ALA A 35 10.38 9.40 0.91
C ALA A 35 11.80 9.48 1.50
N LYS A 36 12.16 10.66 1.94
CA LYS A 36 13.38 10.97 2.67
C LYS A 36 13.02 11.55 4.04
N GLU A 37 13.99 11.69 4.93
CA GLU A 37 13.77 12.23 6.28
C GLU A 37 13.11 13.61 6.27
N GLU A 38 13.46 14.47 5.31
CA GLU A 38 12.86 15.79 5.13
C GLU A 38 11.37 15.76 4.73
N ASP A 39 10.85 14.61 4.28
CA ASP A 39 9.46 14.47 3.87
C ASP A 39 8.51 14.12 5.04
N THR A 40 8.99 14.03 6.27
CA THR A 40 8.20 13.59 7.42
C THR A 40 6.91 14.40 7.60
N SER A 41 6.97 15.73 7.44
CA SER A 41 5.78 16.60 7.48
C SER A 41 4.80 16.34 6.33
N LEU A 42 5.33 16.03 5.14
CA LEU A 42 4.51 15.68 3.99
C LEU A 42 3.81 14.32 4.19
N ILE A 43 4.51 13.34 4.77
CA ILE A 43 3.92 12.05 5.12
C ILE A 43 2.76 12.26 6.10
N LEU A 44 2.97 13.03 7.17
CA LEU A 44 1.91 13.34 8.15
C LEU A 44 0.73 14.06 7.50
N HIS A 45 1.00 14.96 6.57
CA HIS A 45 -0.07 15.62 5.80
C HIS A 45 -0.92 14.61 5.04
N PHE A 46 -0.32 13.70 4.27
CA PHE A 46 -1.04 12.67 3.52
C PHE A 46 -1.83 11.72 4.42
N ILE A 47 -1.28 11.33 5.59
CA ILE A 47 -1.98 10.52 6.59
C ILE A 47 -3.26 11.23 7.06
N LYS A 48 -3.16 12.54 7.36
CA LYS A 48 -4.32 13.32 7.80
C LYS A 48 -5.37 13.48 6.71
N GLU A 49 -4.96 13.71 5.48
CA GLU A 49 -5.86 13.76 4.32
C GLU A 49 -6.61 12.44 4.08
N LEU A 50 -5.92 11.31 4.25
CA LEU A 50 -6.54 9.98 4.20
C LEU A 50 -7.52 9.79 5.35
N ALA A 51 -7.11 10.12 6.58
CA ALA A 51 -7.94 10.00 7.76
C ALA A 51 -9.20 10.88 7.69
N ASP A 52 -9.09 12.09 7.12
CA ASP A 52 -10.25 12.96 6.87
C ASP A 52 -11.21 12.32 5.86
N TYR A 53 -10.68 11.77 4.78
CA TYR A 53 -11.48 11.01 3.80
C TYR A 53 -12.21 9.83 4.44
N GLU A 54 -11.56 9.14 5.36
CA GLU A 54 -12.12 8.00 6.12
C GLU A 54 -13.01 8.42 7.29
N LYS A 55 -13.10 9.71 7.60
CA LYS A 55 -13.83 10.29 8.75
C LYS A 55 -13.26 9.84 10.11
N LEU A 56 -11.96 9.65 10.16
CA LEU A 56 -11.19 9.21 11.33
C LEU A 56 -10.08 10.20 11.72
N LEU A 57 -10.18 11.46 11.27
CA LEU A 57 -9.14 12.47 11.52
C LEU A 57 -8.82 12.64 13.01
N ASP A 58 -9.85 12.57 13.87
CA ASP A 58 -9.70 12.70 15.33
C ASP A 58 -8.94 11.51 15.97
N GLU A 59 -8.79 10.39 15.25
CA GLU A 59 -8.02 9.23 15.69
C GLU A 59 -6.51 9.37 15.41
N VAL A 60 -6.10 10.38 14.63
CA VAL A 60 -4.70 10.58 14.26
C VAL A 60 -3.93 11.20 15.41
N VAL A 61 -3.18 10.36 16.11
CA VAL A 61 -2.25 10.78 17.19
C VAL A 61 -0.78 10.78 16.74
N ALA A 62 -0.53 10.47 15.48
CA ALA A 62 0.82 10.48 14.89
C ALA A 62 1.40 11.88 14.90
N THR A 63 2.70 11.98 15.21
CA THR A 63 3.48 13.23 15.13
C THR A 63 4.66 13.06 14.16
N GLU A 64 5.25 14.17 13.73
CA GLU A 64 6.43 14.12 12.86
C GLU A 64 7.58 13.35 13.55
N GLU A 65 7.79 13.54 14.85
CA GLU A 65 8.84 12.83 15.60
C GLU A 65 8.60 11.32 15.63
N LEU A 66 7.35 10.88 15.80
CA LEU A 66 7.02 9.47 15.79
C LEU A 66 7.20 8.86 14.39
N LEU A 67 6.77 9.55 13.34
CA LEU A 67 6.95 9.11 11.97
C LEU A 67 8.42 9.04 11.58
N HIS A 68 9.21 10.08 11.89
CA HIS A 68 10.66 10.09 11.66
C HIS A 68 11.31 8.88 12.35
N LYS A 69 11.05 8.70 13.64
CA LYS A 69 11.59 7.60 14.42
C LYS A 69 11.28 6.23 13.81
N TRP A 70 10.03 5.97 13.45
CA TRP A 70 9.62 4.64 13.03
C TRP A 70 9.89 4.34 11.55
N ILE A 71 9.85 5.35 10.69
CA ILE A 71 10.10 5.18 9.25
C ILE A 71 11.60 5.23 8.97
N PHE A 72 12.32 6.25 9.46
CA PHE A 72 13.71 6.50 9.05
C PHE A 72 14.76 5.95 10.04
N GLU A 73 14.56 6.10 11.37
CA GLU A 73 15.54 5.57 12.33
C GLU A 73 15.39 4.05 12.57
N LYS A 74 14.14 3.56 12.63
CA LYS A 74 13.82 2.15 12.92
C LYS A 74 13.52 1.33 11.67
N GLU A 75 13.32 1.95 10.55
CA GLU A 75 13.04 1.33 9.24
C GLU A 75 11.91 0.28 9.30
N LYS A 76 10.79 0.64 9.98
CA LYS A 76 9.65 -0.29 10.15
C LYS A 76 8.60 -0.14 9.07
N ALA A 77 8.65 0.94 8.30
CA ALA A 77 7.81 1.17 7.14
C ALA A 77 8.60 1.97 6.10
N GLU A 78 8.12 1.91 4.88
CA GLU A 78 8.64 2.65 3.74
C GLU A 78 7.52 3.47 3.13
N VAL A 79 7.87 4.59 2.51
CA VAL A 79 6.91 5.44 1.82
C VAL A 79 7.40 5.73 0.41
N ILE A 80 6.49 5.64 -0.56
CA ILE A 80 6.69 6.15 -1.91
C ILE A 80 5.66 7.22 -2.22
N PHE A 81 6.07 8.24 -2.97
CA PHE A 81 5.18 9.25 -3.53
C PHE A 81 5.01 9.04 -5.02
N ALA A 82 3.79 9.33 -5.51
CA ALA A 82 3.50 9.55 -6.92
C ALA A 82 3.56 11.05 -7.21
N LEU A 83 4.29 11.44 -8.25
CA LEU A 83 4.50 12.82 -8.65
C LEU A 83 3.92 13.07 -10.04
N GLU A 84 3.11 14.12 -10.21
CA GLU A 84 2.73 14.68 -11.52
C GLU A 84 3.50 15.98 -11.73
N ASP A 85 4.30 16.04 -12.79
CA ASP A 85 5.14 17.21 -13.12
C ASP A 85 6.02 17.67 -11.92
N GLY A 86 6.54 16.72 -11.14
CA GLY A 86 7.41 16.98 -9.98
C GLY A 86 6.70 17.36 -8.68
N LYS A 87 5.36 17.38 -8.66
CA LYS A 87 4.54 17.64 -7.47
C LYS A 87 3.98 16.33 -6.93
N GLU A 88 4.09 16.10 -5.63
CA GLU A 88 3.54 14.93 -4.97
C GLU A 88 2.00 15.01 -4.97
N VAL A 89 1.36 14.01 -5.59
CA VAL A 89 -0.10 13.94 -5.78
C VAL A 89 -0.74 12.72 -5.12
N GLY A 90 0.07 11.84 -4.59
CA GLY A 90 -0.37 10.66 -3.86
C GLY A 90 0.79 9.97 -3.18
N PHE A 91 0.48 9.10 -2.23
CA PHE A 91 1.47 8.33 -1.50
C PHE A 91 1.01 6.90 -1.24
N ALA A 92 1.96 6.03 -0.93
CA ALA A 92 1.72 4.73 -0.35
C ALA A 92 2.74 4.48 0.77
N LEU A 93 2.22 4.07 1.95
CA LEU A 93 3.02 3.63 3.08
C LEU A 93 2.88 2.11 3.21
N PHE A 94 4.00 1.40 3.30
CA PHE A 94 4.01 -0.06 3.28
C PHE A 94 5.17 -0.63 4.10
N PHE A 95 5.07 -1.91 4.43
CA PHE A 95 6.11 -2.66 5.14
C PHE A 95 6.07 -4.14 4.75
N HIS A 96 7.07 -4.93 5.19
CA HIS A 96 7.07 -6.35 4.95
C HIS A 96 6.29 -7.11 6.04
N ASN A 97 5.34 -7.93 5.60
CA ASN A 97 4.80 -9.02 6.40
C ASN A 97 5.43 -10.37 6.00
N PHE A 98 4.94 -11.46 6.53
CA PHE A 98 5.48 -12.78 6.22
C PHE A 98 4.38 -13.82 6.07
N SER A 99 4.49 -14.68 5.07
CA SER A 99 3.61 -15.82 4.88
C SER A 99 4.36 -17.11 5.25
N THR A 100 3.93 -17.76 6.32
CA THR A 100 4.47 -19.08 6.71
C THR A 100 4.10 -20.15 5.69
N PHE A 101 2.96 -20.03 5.02
CA PHE A 101 2.52 -20.98 3.99
C PHE A 101 3.35 -20.87 2.71
N LEU A 102 3.77 -19.65 2.34
CA LEU A 102 4.64 -19.43 1.19
C LEU A 102 6.13 -19.51 1.57
N GLY A 103 6.49 -19.45 2.85
CA GLY A 103 7.85 -19.42 3.35
C GLY A 103 8.63 -18.19 2.92
N ARG A 104 7.95 -17.06 2.68
CA ARG A 104 8.59 -15.81 2.20
C ARG A 104 7.86 -14.56 2.66
N ALA A 105 8.54 -13.44 2.55
CA ALA A 105 7.95 -12.13 2.82
C ALA A 105 6.81 -11.80 1.84
N GLY A 106 5.92 -10.93 2.29
CA GLY A 106 4.97 -10.18 1.48
C GLY A 106 5.19 -8.69 1.67
N ILE A 107 4.54 -7.87 0.88
CA ILE A 107 4.36 -6.46 1.16
C ILE A 107 2.95 -6.27 1.73
N TYR A 108 2.88 -5.55 2.86
CA TYR A 108 1.63 -5.06 3.42
C TYR A 108 1.54 -3.56 3.17
N LEU A 109 0.52 -3.15 2.44
CA LEU A 109 0.20 -1.75 2.18
C LEU A 109 -0.69 -1.26 3.31
N GLU A 110 -0.19 -0.34 4.11
CA GLU A 110 -0.96 0.30 5.20
C GLU A 110 -1.86 1.39 4.64
N ASP A 111 -1.27 2.36 3.93
CA ASP A 111 -1.98 3.50 3.40
C ASP A 111 -1.78 3.67 1.90
N LEU A 112 -2.85 3.97 1.19
CA LEU A 112 -2.85 4.40 -0.22
C LEU A 112 -3.78 5.59 -0.40
N PHE A 113 -3.22 6.73 -0.77
CA PHE A 113 -4.02 7.93 -0.98
C PHE A 113 -3.58 8.70 -2.23
N VAL A 114 -4.55 9.25 -2.92
CA VAL A 114 -4.36 10.21 -4.03
C VAL A 114 -5.22 11.42 -3.74
N ILE A 115 -4.60 12.60 -3.80
CA ILE A 115 -5.27 13.88 -3.61
C ILE A 115 -6.53 13.94 -4.50
N PRO A 116 -7.70 14.39 -3.99
CA PRO A 116 -8.98 14.33 -4.70
C PRO A 116 -8.94 14.91 -6.13
N GLU A 117 -8.26 16.04 -6.34
CA GLU A 117 -8.14 16.71 -7.64
C GLU A 117 -7.36 15.90 -8.69
N TYR A 118 -6.63 14.91 -8.23
CA TYR A 118 -5.81 14.02 -9.07
C TYR A 118 -6.43 12.63 -9.24
N ARG A 119 -7.58 12.36 -8.63
CA ARG A 119 -8.31 11.09 -8.79
C ARG A 119 -8.88 10.94 -10.19
N GLY A 120 -9.19 9.71 -10.58
CA GLY A 120 -9.70 9.42 -11.92
C GLY A 120 -8.65 9.42 -13.04
N LYS A 121 -7.40 9.84 -12.75
CA LYS A 121 -6.27 9.86 -13.69
C LYS A 121 -5.42 8.57 -13.65
N GLY A 122 -5.83 7.55 -12.89
CA GLY A 122 -5.10 6.26 -12.82
C GLY A 122 -3.95 6.21 -11.81
N TYR A 123 -3.69 7.26 -11.01
CA TYR A 123 -2.53 7.31 -10.10
C TYR A 123 -2.59 6.29 -8.96
N GLY A 124 -3.77 5.98 -8.42
CA GLY A 124 -3.92 4.88 -7.46
C GLY A 124 -3.52 3.53 -8.05
N LYS A 125 -3.91 3.25 -9.30
CA LYS A 125 -3.50 2.06 -10.03
C LYS A 125 -1.99 2.04 -10.27
N ALA A 126 -1.41 3.19 -10.60
CA ALA A 126 0.02 3.31 -10.83
C ALA A 126 0.84 3.09 -9.54
N LEU A 127 0.38 3.59 -8.38
CA LEU A 127 0.98 3.31 -7.07
C LEU A 127 0.93 1.81 -6.73
N LEU A 128 -0.21 1.13 -6.92
CA LEU A 128 -0.31 -0.31 -6.71
C LEU A 128 0.59 -1.11 -7.66
N LYS A 129 0.69 -0.70 -8.93
CA LYS A 129 1.64 -1.31 -9.88
C LYS A 129 3.08 -1.15 -9.41
N GLN A 130 3.44 0.04 -8.90
CA GLN A 130 4.78 0.28 -8.36
C GLN A 130 5.07 -0.60 -7.13
N LEU A 131 4.11 -0.76 -6.23
CA LEU A 131 4.25 -1.68 -5.09
C LEU A 131 4.36 -3.14 -5.54
N ALA A 132 3.56 -3.57 -6.52
CA ALA A 132 3.66 -4.90 -7.09
C ALA A 132 5.04 -5.15 -7.73
N LYS A 133 5.60 -4.14 -8.42
CA LYS A 133 6.96 -4.20 -8.97
C LYS A 133 7.99 -4.36 -7.85
N ILE A 134 7.91 -3.54 -6.78
CA ILE A 134 8.78 -3.65 -5.60
C ILE A 134 8.66 -5.05 -4.98
N ALA A 135 7.44 -5.58 -4.83
CA ALA A 135 7.21 -6.91 -4.29
C ALA A 135 7.90 -8.00 -5.13
N VAL A 136 7.76 -7.96 -6.45
CA VAL A 136 8.40 -8.91 -7.37
C VAL A 136 9.92 -8.79 -7.31
N GLU A 137 10.47 -7.58 -7.38
CA GLU A 137 11.92 -7.32 -7.31
C GLU A 137 12.54 -7.83 -5.99
N ARG A 138 11.78 -7.76 -4.88
CA ARG A 138 12.21 -8.24 -3.57
C ARG A 138 11.92 -9.74 -3.34
N GLY A 139 11.35 -10.44 -4.32
CA GLY A 139 10.98 -11.86 -4.20
C GLY A 139 9.84 -12.12 -3.22
N CYS A 140 9.01 -11.12 -2.93
CA CYS A 140 7.84 -11.26 -2.09
C CYS A 140 6.79 -12.16 -2.74
N GLY A 141 6.02 -12.87 -1.91
CA GLY A 141 5.03 -13.83 -2.38
C GLY A 141 3.62 -13.24 -2.54
N ARG A 142 3.37 -12.03 -2.04
CA ARG A 142 2.05 -11.38 -2.06
C ARG A 142 2.15 -9.89 -1.78
N LEU A 143 1.08 -9.18 -2.13
CA LEU A 143 0.78 -7.81 -1.73
C LEU A 143 -0.59 -7.84 -1.05
N GLU A 144 -0.70 -7.35 0.18
CA GLU A 144 -1.90 -7.37 0.99
C GLU A 144 -2.21 -5.98 1.54
N TRP A 145 -3.49 -5.71 1.78
CA TRP A 145 -3.99 -4.48 2.44
C TRP A 145 -5.38 -4.71 3.02
N TRP A 146 -5.78 -3.80 3.90
CA TRP A 146 -7.16 -3.71 4.36
C TRP A 146 -7.89 -2.59 3.65
N CYS A 147 -9.21 -2.71 3.58
CA CYS A 147 -10.10 -1.68 3.07
C CYS A 147 -11.34 -1.64 3.94
N LEU A 148 -11.80 -0.45 4.28
CA LEU A 148 -13.04 -0.28 5.03
C LEU A 148 -14.23 -0.80 4.24
N ASP A 149 -15.08 -1.59 4.87
CA ASP A 149 -16.23 -2.28 4.22
C ASP A 149 -17.21 -1.34 3.53
N TRP A 150 -17.32 -0.11 4.02
CA TRP A 150 -18.17 0.91 3.41
C TRP A 150 -17.54 1.56 2.16
N ASN A 151 -16.24 1.44 1.95
CA ASN A 151 -15.52 2.08 0.85
C ASN A 151 -15.67 1.30 -0.46
N LYS A 152 -16.91 1.24 -0.95
CA LYS A 152 -17.27 0.51 -2.17
C LYS A 152 -16.45 0.91 -3.38
N SER A 153 -16.13 2.19 -3.52
CA SER A 153 -15.32 2.69 -4.63
C SER A 153 -13.93 2.04 -4.67
N SER A 154 -13.28 1.94 -3.50
CA SER A 154 -11.96 1.29 -3.40
C SER A 154 -12.08 -0.23 -3.54
N ILE A 155 -13.12 -0.85 -2.99
CA ILE A 155 -13.36 -2.28 -3.14
C ILE A 155 -13.52 -2.64 -4.62
N ASP A 156 -14.40 -1.94 -5.35
CA ASP A 156 -14.63 -2.18 -6.78
C ASP A 156 -13.35 -1.96 -7.60
N PHE A 157 -12.57 -0.96 -7.24
CA PHE A 157 -11.27 -0.69 -7.84
C PHE A 157 -10.29 -1.85 -7.62
N TYR A 158 -10.14 -2.36 -6.40
CA TYR A 158 -9.23 -3.47 -6.09
C TYR A 158 -9.66 -4.77 -6.80
N LEU A 159 -10.96 -5.08 -6.79
CA LEU A 159 -11.50 -6.24 -7.52
C LEU A 159 -11.25 -6.13 -9.03
N SER A 160 -11.33 -4.93 -9.61
CA SER A 160 -11.02 -4.70 -11.02
C SER A 160 -9.54 -4.97 -11.39
N LEU A 161 -8.66 -4.97 -10.39
CA LEU A 161 -7.23 -5.31 -10.54
C LEU A 161 -6.94 -6.80 -10.30
N GLY A 162 -7.95 -7.61 -9.98
CA GLY A 162 -7.81 -9.03 -9.68
C GLY A 162 -7.46 -9.34 -8.23
N ALA A 163 -7.66 -8.39 -7.31
CA ALA A 163 -7.53 -8.67 -5.88
C ALA A 163 -8.65 -9.59 -5.41
N GLU A 164 -8.34 -10.46 -4.46
CA GLU A 164 -9.29 -11.36 -3.81
C GLU A 164 -9.58 -10.88 -2.39
N GLN A 165 -10.85 -10.88 -1.99
CA GLN A 165 -11.23 -10.59 -0.61
C GLN A 165 -10.94 -11.80 0.27
N MET A 166 -10.31 -11.56 1.44
CA MET A 166 -9.97 -12.60 2.41
C MET A 166 -11.03 -12.66 3.51
N ASP A 167 -12.29 -12.86 3.12
CA ASP A 167 -13.47 -12.79 3.98
C ASP A 167 -13.61 -13.95 4.99
N GLU A 168 -12.81 -15.00 4.85
CA GLU A 168 -12.70 -16.07 5.85
C GLU A 168 -11.85 -15.69 7.08
N TRP A 169 -11.16 -14.52 7.06
CA TRP A 169 -10.26 -14.09 8.12
C TRP A 169 -10.82 -12.90 8.88
N THR A 170 -10.84 -13.01 10.21
CA THR A 170 -11.21 -11.90 11.10
C THR A 170 -9.97 -11.29 11.73
N THR A 171 -9.85 -9.97 11.61
CA THR A 171 -8.75 -9.24 12.25
C THR A 171 -9.01 -9.06 13.74
N TYR A 172 -8.00 -9.35 14.55
CA TYR A 172 -7.98 -9.06 15.98
C TYR A 172 -6.88 -8.05 16.29
N ARG A 173 -7.18 -7.11 17.18
CA ARG A 173 -6.23 -6.06 17.60
C ARG A 173 -6.29 -5.93 19.14
N ILE A 174 -5.12 -5.83 19.73
CA ILE A 174 -4.94 -5.41 21.12
C ILE A 174 -4.08 -4.15 21.10
N SER A 175 -4.52 -3.08 21.75
CA SER A 175 -3.83 -1.78 21.75
C SER A 175 -4.01 -1.07 23.10
N GLY A 176 -3.29 0.06 23.28
CA GLY A 176 -3.42 0.91 24.46
C GLY A 176 -3.02 0.19 25.75
N ASP A 177 -3.82 0.40 26.79
CA ASP A 177 -3.54 -0.16 28.13
C ASP A 177 -3.70 -1.69 28.17
N THR A 178 -4.64 -2.25 27.43
CA THR A 178 -4.81 -3.71 27.32
C THR A 178 -3.55 -4.40 26.78
N LEU A 179 -2.79 -3.73 25.88
CA LEU A 179 -1.52 -4.27 25.40
C LEU A 179 -0.46 -4.29 26.51
N LYS A 180 -0.45 -3.28 27.39
CA LYS A 180 0.49 -3.21 28.52
C LYS A 180 0.14 -4.26 29.57
N GLU A 181 -1.15 -4.37 29.90
CA GLU A 181 -1.66 -5.37 30.86
C GLU A 181 -1.36 -6.82 30.42
N LEU A 182 -1.44 -7.09 29.11
CA LEU A 182 -1.11 -8.42 28.59
C LEU A 182 0.40 -8.73 28.63
N ALA A 183 1.26 -7.70 28.72
CA ALA A 183 2.70 -7.86 28.76
C ALA A 183 3.26 -8.10 30.18
N GLU A 184 2.45 -7.92 31.23
CA GLU A 184 2.77 -8.20 32.64
C GLU A 184 2.53 -9.68 32.99
#